data_f167c481f50b3fcf4f3b8868e7856119
#
_entry.id   f167c481f50b3fcf4f3b8868e7856119
#
_cell.length_a   1.000
_cell.length_b   1.000
_cell.length_c   1.000
_cell.angle_alpha   90.00
_cell.angle_beta   90.00
_cell.angle_gamma   90.00
#
_symmetry.space_group_name_H-M   'P 1'
#
loop_
_entity.id
_entity.type
_entity.pdbx_description
1 polymer ?
#
loop_
_entity_poly.entity_id
_entity_poly.type
_entity_poly.pdbx_seq_one_letter_code
_entity_poly.pdbx_strand_id
1 'polypeptide(L)'
;VAESWDISDDGRVYTFYLRKNARWSNGDQHNAHDYVWSWWRALQPALGNLYAYMYFPIHNAKAYYEGELKDFDQVGVKALDDFTLQVTLTNPIPYFLQLLDHYSTYPVHRATVEKFGTADQGGTRWTYEGNIVSNGAFKLKEWKINRRITVEGNPYYWNAKNVRLNQVVFYPTENVTTEERMFRAGQLHYSGIPSDKIEVYKAAKDPSLRIQPYLGIYFYRLNVAKPHLQDKRVRRALAMTINRDQLVSQIT
;
A
#
# COMPACT_ATOMS: atom_id res chain seq x y z
N VAL A 1 -3.47 -6.82 11.79
CA VAL A 1 -4.53 -6.60 12.80
C VAL A 1 -5.31 -7.89 13.10
N ALA A 2 -5.40 -8.84 12.15
CA ALA A 2 -5.93 -10.18 12.47
C ALA A 2 -4.98 -10.94 13.43
N GLU A 3 -5.57 -11.75 14.30
CA GLU A 3 -4.80 -12.69 15.15
C GLU A 3 -4.58 -14.01 14.43
N SER A 4 -5.60 -14.46 13.68
CA SER A 4 -5.59 -15.68 12.90
C SER A 4 -6.57 -15.56 11.74
N TRP A 5 -6.55 -16.55 10.88
CA TRP A 5 -7.51 -16.70 9.79
C TRP A 5 -7.68 -18.17 9.42
N ASP A 6 -8.85 -18.50 8.90
CA ASP A 6 -9.17 -19.78 8.30
C ASP A 6 -9.37 -19.62 6.80
N ILE A 7 -9.05 -20.67 6.05
CA ILE A 7 -9.25 -20.74 4.60
C ILE A 7 -10.10 -21.98 4.32
N SER A 8 -11.17 -21.80 3.53
CA SER A 8 -12.01 -22.94 3.11
C SER A 8 -11.23 -23.95 2.25
N ASP A 9 -11.68 -25.19 2.22
CA ASP A 9 -11.02 -26.29 1.50
C ASP A 9 -10.86 -25.98 -0.01
N ASP A 10 -11.79 -25.21 -0.59
CA ASP A 10 -11.73 -24.77 -1.99
C ASP A 10 -10.84 -23.53 -2.20
N GLY A 11 -10.23 -23.00 -1.14
CA GLY A 11 -9.28 -21.87 -1.17
C GLY A 11 -9.93 -20.53 -1.52
N ARG A 12 -11.28 -20.41 -1.45
CA ARG A 12 -11.97 -19.18 -1.86
C ARG A 12 -12.48 -18.33 -0.71
N VAL A 13 -12.75 -18.89 0.44
CA VAL A 13 -13.27 -18.13 1.59
C VAL A 13 -12.21 -17.98 2.65
N TYR A 14 -11.90 -16.74 2.98
CA TYR A 14 -10.99 -16.36 4.05
C TYR A 14 -11.80 -15.76 5.18
N THR A 15 -11.67 -16.30 6.39
CA THR A 15 -12.29 -15.77 7.60
C THR A 15 -11.22 -15.27 8.54
N PHE A 16 -11.14 -13.96 8.73
CA PHE A 16 -10.14 -13.30 9.58
C PHE A 16 -10.73 -12.99 10.95
N TYR A 17 -10.02 -13.41 12.01
CA TYR A 17 -10.35 -13.09 13.40
C TYR A 17 -9.52 -11.90 13.85
N LEU A 18 -10.17 -10.76 14.09
CA LEU A 18 -9.52 -9.49 14.37
C LEU A 18 -9.24 -9.32 15.86
N ARG A 19 -8.17 -8.59 16.15
CA ARG A 19 -7.77 -8.25 17.52
C ARG A 19 -8.77 -7.33 18.20
N LYS A 20 -9.30 -7.73 19.34
CA LYS A 20 -10.22 -6.91 20.15
C LYS A 20 -9.55 -5.69 20.79
N ASN A 21 -8.21 -5.70 20.91
CA ASN A 21 -7.44 -4.59 21.44
C ASN A 21 -6.89 -3.64 20.35
N ALA A 22 -7.20 -3.86 19.09
CA ALA A 22 -6.82 -2.95 18.03
C ALA A 22 -7.67 -1.67 18.08
N ARG A 23 -6.99 -0.52 18.04
CA ARG A 23 -7.64 0.79 18.07
C ARG A 23 -7.05 1.71 17.02
N TRP A 24 -7.86 2.67 16.63
CA TRP A 24 -7.42 3.82 15.87
C TRP A 24 -6.59 4.77 16.74
N SER A 25 -5.78 5.62 16.12
CA SER A 25 -4.87 6.55 16.83
C SER A 25 -5.57 7.61 17.67
N ASN A 26 -6.87 7.78 17.50
CA ASN A 26 -7.74 8.62 18.34
C ASN A 26 -8.39 7.85 19.50
N GLY A 27 -8.16 6.53 19.60
CA GLY A 27 -8.70 5.67 20.64
C GLY A 27 -9.98 4.91 20.27
N ASP A 28 -10.60 5.21 19.13
CA ASP A 28 -11.79 4.50 18.65
C ASP A 28 -11.49 3.01 18.42
N GLN A 29 -12.49 2.16 18.63
CA GLN A 29 -12.36 0.72 18.37
C GLN A 29 -12.18 0.47 16.88
N HIS A 30 -11.17 -0.32 16.53
CA HIS A 30 -10.99 -0.84 15.17
C HIS A 30 -11.68 -2.20 15.05
N ASN A 31 -12.49 -2.38 14.00
CA ASN A 31 -13.30 -3.58 13.83
C ASN A 31 -13.46 -4.01 12.36
N ALA A 32 -14.23 -5.08 12.12
CA ALA A 32 -14.46 -5.65 10.79
C ALA A 32 -15.25 -4.71 9.86
N HIS A 33 -16.15 -3.88 10.42
CA HIS A 33 -16.94 -2.92 9.64
C HIS A 33 -16.06 -1.83 9.02
N ASP A 34 -14.90 -1.51 9.64
CA ASP A 34 -13.95 -0.57 9.05
C ASP A 34 -13.39 -1.07 7.72
N TYR A 35 -13.14 -2.38 7.59
CA TYR A 35 -12.69 -3.00 6.33
C TYR A 35 -13.79 -2.99 5.29
N VAL A 36 -15.01 -3.42 5.65
CA VAL A 36 -16.16 -3.46 4.74
C VAL A 36 -16.41 -2.07 4.17
N TRP A 37 -16.47 -1.04 5.02
CA TRP A 37 -16.68 0.33 4.59
C TRP A 37 -15.52 0.87 3.75
N SER A 38 -14.26 0.60 4.14
CA SER A 38 -13.08 1.09 3.42
C SER A 38 -12.95 0.46 2.04
N TRP A 39 -13.26 -0.82 1.90
CA TRP A 39 -13.22 -1.51 0.62
C TRP A 39 -14.40 -1.14 -0.27
N TRP A 40 -15.58 -0.95 0.31
CA TRP A 40 -16.69 -0.31 -0.40
C TRP A 40 -16.28 1.05 -0.96
N ARG A 41 -15.67 1.90 -0.13
CA ARG A 41 -15.18 3.22 -0.55
C ARG A 41 -14.12 3.11 -1.65
N ALA A 42 -13.16 2.21 -1.50
CA ALA A 42 -12.07 2.01 -2.47
C ALA A 42 -12.58 1.54 -3.85
N LEU A 43 -13.74 0.90 -3.88
CA LEU A 43 -14.41 0.41 -5.09
C LEU A 43 -15.43 1.42 -5.67
N GLN A 44 -15.59 2.61 -5.07
CA GLN A 44 -16.44 3.65 -5.67
C GLN A 44 -15.78 4.20 -6.95
N PRO A 45 -16.45 4.12 -8.12
CA PRO A 45 -15.86 4.62 -9.38
C PRO A 45 -15.50 6.10 -9.30
N ALA A 46 -16.32 6.91 -8.62
CA ALA A 46 -16.12 8.35 -8.46
C ALA A 46 -14.86 8.70 -7.66
N LEU A 47 -14.39 7.82 -6.77
CA LEU A 47 -13.14 8.01 -6.03
C LEU A 47 -11.91 7.99 -6.94
N GLY A 48 -11.98 7.34 -8.10
CA GLY A 48 -10.87 7.22 -9.05
C GLY A 48 -9.67 6.45 -8.49
N ASN A 49 -9.89 5.44 -7.67
CA ASN A 49 -8.83 4.64 -7.05
C ASN A 49 -8.01 3.91 -8.12
N LEU A 50 -6.76 4.31 -8.31
CA LEU A 50 -5.85 3.71 -9.29
C LEU A 50 -5.51 2.23 -8.98
N TYR A 51 -5.73 1.79 -7.75
CA TYR A 51 -5.49 0.42 -7.29
C TYR A 51 -6.76 -0.39 -7.09
N ALA A 52 -7.91 0.05 -7.63
CA ALA A 52 -9.17 -0.70 -7.53
C ALA A 52 -9.04 -2.15 -8.03
N TYR A 53 -8.17 -2.39 -9.02
CA TYR A 53 -7.92 -3.74 -9.56
C TYR A 53 -7.33 -4.72 -8.52
N MET A 54 -6.72 -4.25 -7.43
CA MET A 54 -6.22 -5.10 -6.35
C MET A 54 -7.36 -5.82 -5.61
N TYR A 55 -8.56 -5.30 -5.67
CA TYR A 55 -9.76 -5.89 -5.07
C TYR A 55 -10.51 -6.83 -6.03
N PHE A 56 -10.20 -6.82 -7.33
CA PHE A 56 -10.94 -7.63 -8.34
C PHE A 56 -10.90 -9.15 -8.11
N PRO A 57 -9.93 -9.73 -7.41
CA PRO A 57 -10.02 -11.11 -6.95
C PRO A 57 -11.21 -11.40 -6.04
N ILE A 58 -11.71 -10.43 -5.29
CA ILE A 58 -12.87 -10.57 -4.43
C ILE A 58 -14.13 -10.74 -5.30
N HIS A 59 -14.98 -11.67 -4.93
CA HIS A 59 -16.22 -11.98 -5.65
C HIS A 59 -17.05 -10.71 -5.90
N ASN A 60 -17.48 -10.49 -7.12
CA ASN A 60 -18.28 -9.35 -7.57
C ASN A 60 -17.62 -7.96 -7.44
N ALA A 61 -16.39 -7.82 -6.92
CA ALA A 61 -15.76 -6.52 -6.73
C ALA A 61 -15.55 -5.78 -8.05
N LYS A 62 -15.16 -6.50 -9.11
CA LYS A 62 -14.99 -5.92 -10.45
C LYS A 62 -16.32 -5.43 -11.03
N ALA A 63 -17.36 -6.27 -10.99
CA ALA A 63 -18.69 -5.92 -11.50
C ALA A 63 -19.29 -4.70 -10.76
N TYR A 64 -19.04 -4.61 -9.44
CA TYR A 64 -19.42 -3.45 -8.66
C TYR A 64 -18.65 -2.18 -9.11
N TYR A 65 -17.35 -2.26 -9.26
CA TYR A 65 -16.51 -1.13 -9.70
C TYR A 65 -16.89 -0.65 -11.12
N GLU A 66 -17.19 -1.56 -12.04
CA GLU A 66 -17.60 -1.26 -13.41
C GLU A 66 -19.06 -0.81 -13.52
N GLY A 67 -19.81 -0.83 -12.41
CA GLY A 67 -21.20 -0.37 -12.33
C GLY A 67 -22.24 -1.35 -12.88
N GLU A 68 -21.83 -2.57 -13.17
CA GLU A 68 -22.71 -3.67 -13.57
C GLU A 68 -23.55 -4.15 -12.38
N LEU A 69 -22.97 -4.12 -11.19
CA LEU A 69 -23.60 -4.42 -9.90
C LEU A 69 -23.76 -3.14 -9.09
N LYS A 70 -24.95 -2.89 -8.53
CA LYS A 70 -25.23 -1.68 -7.72
C LYS A 70 -25.20 -1.93 -6.22
N ASP A 71 -25.47 -3.15 -5.82
CA ASP A 71 -25.58 -3.54 -4.42
C ASP A 71 -24.27 -4.11 -3.92
N PHE A 72 -23.61 -3.39 -2.99
CA PHE A 72 -22.35 -3.81 -2.41
C PHE A 72 -22.47 -5.04 -1.52
N ASP A 73 -23.65 -5.33 -0.96
CA ASP A 73 -23.86 -6.51 -0.11
C ASP A 73 -23.67 -7.83 -0.88
N GLN A 74 -23.65 -7.77 -2.23
CA GLN A 74 -23.34 -8.90 -3.10
C GLN A 74 -21.84 -9.05 -3.38
N VAL A 75 -21.01 -8.10 -2.94
CA VAL A 75 -19.54 -8.21 -3.01
C VAL A 75 -19.06 -9.14 -1.90
N GLY A 76 -18.08 -9.95 -2.21
CA GLY A 76 -17.54 -10.98 -1.32
C GLY A 76 -16.75 -10.43 -0.12
N VAL A 77 -17.20 -9.39 0.55
CA VAL A 77 -16.62 -8.89 1.80
C VAL A 77 -17.70 -8.61 2.81
N LYS A 78 -17.62 -9.24 4.00
CA LYS A 78 -18.65 -9.15 5.03
C LYS A 78 -18.04 -9.12 6.43
N ALA A 79 -18.56 -8.26 7.30
CA ALA A 79 -18.37 -8.38 8.73
C ALA A 79 -19.44 -9.35 9.25
N LEU A 80 -19.02 -10.52 9.74
CA LEU A 80 -19.94 -11.50 10.35
C LEU A 80 -20.34 -11.06 11.76
N ASP A 81 -19.40 -10.40 12.44
CA ASP A 81 -19.54 -9.66 13.68
C ASP A 81 -18.47 -8.57 13.75
N ASP A 82 -18.36 -7.86 14.87
CA ASP A 82 -17.39 -6.76 15.05
C ASP A 82 -15.93 -7.19 14.85
N PHE A 83 -15.61 -8.45 15.06
CA PHE A 83 -14.22 -8.94 15.03
C PHE A 83 -14.00 -10.09 14.06
N THR A 84 -14.99 -10.43 13.25
CA THR A 84 -14.88 -11.47 12.24
C THR A 84 -15.15 -10.91 10.85
N LEU A 85 -14.11 -10.80 10.03
CA LEU A 85 -14.19 -10.37 8.64
C LEU A 85 -14.10 -11.58 7.72
N GLN A 86 -15.10 -11.77 6.86
CA GLN A 86 -15.08 -12.81 5.85
C GLN A 86 -14.89 -12.21 4.46
N VAL A 87 -14.00 -12.82 3.67
CA VAL A 87 -13.73 -12.45 2.29
C VAL A 87 -13.89 -13.66 1.40
N THR A 88 -14.74 -13.55 0.38
CA THR A 88 -14.98 -14.57 -0.63
C THR A 88 -14.35 -14.17 -1.95
N LEU A 89 -13.50 -15.02 -2.51
CA LEU A 89 -12.84 -14.80 -3.79
C LEU A 89 -13.64 -15.41 -4.95
N THR A 90 -13.47 -14.88 -6.14
CA THR A 90 -14.04 -15.45 -7.37
C THR A 90 -13.42 -16.80 -7.70
N ASN A 91 -12.10 -16.89 -7.55
CA ASN A 91 -11.31 -18.11 -7.75
C ASN A 91 -10.30 -18.24 -6.60
N PRO A 92 -9.78 -19.45 -6.30
CA PRO A 92 -8.72 -19.62 -5.33
C PRO A 92 -7.44 -18.91 -5.80
N ILE A 93 -6.87 -18.08 -4.93
CA ILE A 93 -5.68 -17.28 -5.24
C ILE A 93 -4.64 -17.50 -4.14
N PRO A 94 -3.57 -18.26 -4.39
CA PRO A 94 -2.58 -18.60 -3.37
C PRO A 94 -1.86 -17.39 -2.75
N TYR A 95 -1.78 -16.28 -3.48
CA TYR A 95 -1.11 -15.04 -3.05
C TYR A 95 -2.07 -13.98 -2.50
N PHE A 96 -3.31 -14.33 -2.16
CA PHE A 96 -4.30 -13.34 -1.69
C PHE A 96 -3.84 -12.61 -0.42
N LEU A 97 -3.23 -13.33 0.53
CA LEU A 97 -2.71 -12.71 1.75
C LEU A 97 -1.62 -11.66 1.44
N GLN A 98 -0.77 -11.93 0.45
CA GLN A 98 0.25 -10.97 0.01
C GLN A 98 -0.37 -9.72 -0.65
N LEU A 99 -1.51 -9.86 -1.34
CA LEU A 99 -2.23 -8.69 -1.86
C LEU A 99 -2.71 -7.77 -0.74
N LEU A 100 -3.07 -8.32 0.43
CA LEU A 100 -3.52 -7.54 1.58
C LEU A 100 -2.40 -6.75 2.27
N ASP A 101 -1.13 -7.02 1.95
CA ASP A 101 0.00 -6.22 2.41
C ASP A 101 0.16 -4.90 1.63
N HIS A 102 -0.51 -4.77 0.48
CA HIS A 102 -0.50 -3.54 -0.28
C HIS A 102 -1.31 -2.45 0.41
N TYR A 103 -0.73 -1.26 0.58
CA TYR A 103 -1.33 -0.14 1.32
C TYR A 103 -2.74 0.28 0.84
N SER A 104 -3.10 0.01 -0.42
CA SER A 104 -4.45 0.32 -0.92
C SER A 104 -5.55 -0.47 -0.20
N THR A 105 -5.23 -1.63 0.38
CA THR A 105 -6.18 -2.49 1.09
C THR A 105 -6.33 -2.13 2.58
N TYR A 106 -5.52 -1.21 3.08
CA TYR A 106 -5.60 -0.80 4.47
C TYR A 106 -6.89 -0.03 4.75
N PRO A 107 -7.55 -0.29 5.87
CA PRO A 107 -8.75 0.43 6.23
C PRO A 107 -8.43 1.88 6.56
N VAL A 108 -9.41 2.75 6.33
CA VAL A 108 -9.36 4.17 6.71
C VAL A 108 -10.47 4.48 7.71
N HIS A 109 -10.23 5.44 8.60
CA HIS A 109 -11.16 5.78 9.66
C HIS A 109 -12.38 6.53 9.09
N ARG A 110 -13.54 5.85 9.05
CA ARG A 110 -14.76 6.34 8.42
C ARG A 110 -15.18 7.74 8.91
N ALA A 111 -15.30 7.91 10.23
CA ALA A 111 -15.75 9.17 10.80
C ALA A 111 -14.83 10.35 10.44
N THR A 112 -13.51 10.11 10.32
CA THR A 112 -12.57 11.13 9.87
C THR A 112 -12.77 11.48 8.39
N VAL A 113 -12.95 10.49 7.52
CA VAL A 113 -13.21 10.74 6.09
C VAL A 113 -14.48 11.53 5.90
N GLU A 114 -15.59 11.09 6.51
CA GLU A 114 -16.92 11.71 6.37
C GLU A 114 -16.99 13.12 6.99
N LYS A 115 -16.15 13.42 7.97
CA LYS A 115 -16.03 14.78 8.53
C LYS A 115 -15.54 15.81 7.51
N PHE A 116 -14.77 15.42 6.52
CA PHE A 116 -14.11 16.31 5.57
C PHE A 116 -14.62 16.21 4.14
N GLY A 117 -15.61 15.38 3.88
CA GLY A 117 -16.21 15.18 2.56
C GLY A 117 -17.05 13.93 2.47
N THR A 118 -17.50 13.59 1.27
CA THR A 118 -18.22 12.34 1.02
C THR A 118 -17.25 11.16 0.86
N ALA A 119 -17.76 9.95 1.02
CA ALA A 119 -16.92 8.74 0.94
C ALA A 119 -16.22 8.57 -0.43
N ASP A 120 -16.86 9.00 -1.50
CA ASP A 120 -16.39 8.93 -2.88
C ASP A 120 -15.54 10.13 -3.32
N GLN A 121 -15.35 11.11 -2.44
CA GLN A 121 -14.55 12.29 -2.74
C GLN A 121 -13.06 12.05 -2.41
N GLY A 122 -12.19 12.18 -3.44
CA GLY A 122 -10.74 12.21 -3.27
C GLY A 122 -10.20 13.60 -2.88
N GLY A 123 -8.95 13.66 -2.38
CA GLY A 123 -8.24 14.93 -2.15
C GLY A 123 -8.77 15.80 -1.01
N THR A 124 -9.61 15.26 -0.13
CA THR A 124 -10.16 16.00 1.01
C THR A 124 -9.15 16.11 2.15
N ARG A 125 -9.41 16.99 3.11
CA ARG A 125 -8.47 17.30 4.20
C ARG A 125 -8.33 16.24 5.30
N TRP A 126 -8.99 15.10 5.18
CA TRP A 126 -8.90 14.04 6.18
C TRP A 126 -7.48 13.47 6.35
N THR A 127 -6.63 13.57 5.30
CA THR A 127 -5.23 13.11 5.34
C THR A 127 -4.25 14.14 5.88
N TYR A 128 -4.70 15.36 6.19
CA TYR A 128 -3.82 16.44 6.60
C TYR A 128 -3.36 16.28 8.05
N GLU A 129 -2.26 16.96 8.36
CA GLU A 129 -1.74 17.11 9.72
C GLU A 129 -2.87 17.54 10.69
N GLY A 130 -2.96 16.86 11.83
CA GLY A 130 -3.99 17.08 12.83
C GLY A 130 -5.36 16.43 12.54
N ASN A 131 -5.59 15.93 11.32
CA ASN A 131 -6.85 15.30 10.93
C ASN A 131 -6.75 13.79 10.81
N ILE A 132 -5.66 13.31 10.20
CA ILE A 132 -5.53 11.89 9.87
C ILE A 132 -5.55 11.00 11.12
N VAL A 133 -6.40 9.97 11.07
CA VAL A 133 -6.50 8.92 12.06
C VAL A 133 -6.04 7.62 11.41
N SER A 134 -5.11 6.93 12.03
CA SER A 134 -4.51 5.69 11.53
C SER A 134 -4.50 4.60 12.59
N ASN A 135 -4.22 3.35 12.22
CA ASN A 135 -4.14 2.22 13.14
C ASN A 135 -2.74 1.56 13.16
N GLY A 136 -1.74 2.21 12.58
CA GLY A 136 -0.35 1.76 12.57
C GLY A 136 0.43 2.06 13.84
N ALA A 137 1.70 1.60 13.88
CA ALA A 137 2.62 1.82 14.99
C ALA A 137 2.96 3.31 15.22
N PHE A 138 2.81 4.12 14.18
CA PHE A 138 3.08 5.55 14.21
C PHE A 138 1.86 6.32 13.70
N LYS A 139 1.71 7.56 14.18
CA LYS A 139 0.71 8.53 13.71
C LYS A 139 1.40 9.79 13.20
N LEU A 140 0.78 10.47 12.25
CA LEU A 140 1.31 11.71 11.68
C LEU A 140 1.34 12.80 12.75
N LYS A 141 2.51 13.42 12.92
CA LYS A 141 2.74 14.56 13.81
C LYS A 141 2.85 15.88 13.05
N GLU A 142 3.62 15.86 11.95
CA GLU A 142 3.92 17.05 11.16
C GLU A 142 4.12 16.67 9.69
N TRP A 143 3.61 17.47 8.77
CA TRP A 143 3.88 17.34 7.35
C TRP A 143 4.21 18.70 6.73
N LYS A 144 5.49 18.98 6.60
CA LYS A 144 6.01 20.17 5.90
C LYS A 144 6.40 19.76 4.47
N ILE A 145 5.59 20.20 3.51
CA ILE A 145 5.79 19.90 2.08
C ILE A 145 7.23 20.24 1.67
N ASN A 146 7.86 19.34 0.92
CA ASN A 146 9.23 19.41 0.42
C ASN A 146 10.32 19.61 1.52
N ARG A 147 9.98 19.42 2.79
CA ARG A 147 10.90 19.61 3.89
C ARG A 147 11.06 18.39 4.76
N ARG A 148 9.98 17.94 5.39
CA ARG A 148 9.97 16.73 6.22
C ARG A 148 8.57 16.25 6.53
N ILE A 149 8.46 14.94 6.76
CA ILE A 149 7.28 14.33 7.38
C ILE A 149 7.75 13.70 8.69
N THR A 150 7.08 14.03 9.77
CA THR A 150 7.38 13.51 11.10
C THR A 150 6.21 12.67 11.59
N VAL A 151 6.50 11.44 12.00
CA VAL A 151 5.54 10.58 12.67
C VAL A 151 6.02 10.26 14.08
N GLU A 152 5.11 10.11 15.02
CA GLU A 152 5.39 9.76 16.41
C GLU A 152 4.70 8.46 16.80
N GLY A 153 5.18 7.79 17.84
CA GLY A 153 4.61 6.54 18.33
C GLY A 153 3.12 6.68 18.61
N ASN A 154 2.33 5.69 18.15
CA ASN A 154 0.90 5.61 18.41
C ASN A 154 0.66 4.79 19.68
N PRO A 155 0.20 5.39 20.80
CA PRO A 155 -0.03 4.68 22.05
C PRO A 155 -1.17 3.67 21.97
N TYR A 156 -2.07 3.81 20.99
CA TYR A 156 -3.21 2.92 20.76
C TYR A 156 -2.91 1.78 19.79
N TYR A 157 -1.69 1.73 19.26
CA TYR A 157 -1.30 0.60 18.41
C TYR A 157 -1.35 -0.71 19.19
N TRP A 158 -1.95 -1.75 18.63
CA TRP A 158 -2.17 -3.03 19.31
C TRP A 158 -0.90 -3.64 19.91
N ASN A 159 0.25 -3.34 19.33
CA ASN A 159 1.56 -3.84 19.78
C ASN A 159 2.51 -2.71 20.21
N ALA A 160 1.98 -1.60 20.74
CA ALA A 160 2.74 -0.41 21.13
C ALA A 160 3.91 -0.71 22.07
N LYS A 161 3.74 -1.69 22.98
CA LYS A 161 4.78 -2.12 23.94
C LYS A 161 6.08 -2.60 23.29
N ASN A 162 6.02 -3.07 22.04
CA ASN A 162 7.17 -3.57 21.29
C ASN A 162 7.75 -2.53 20.30
N VAL A 163 7.14 -1.37 20.19
CA VAL A 163 7.64 -0.26 19.37
C VAL A 163 8.73 0.47 20.14
N ARG A 164 9.95 0.40 19.65
CA ARG A 164 11.13 0.99 20.32
C ARG A 164 11.41 2.43 19.92
N LEU A 165 11.00 2.83 18.73
CA LEU A 165 11.22 4.19 18.21
C LEU A 165 10.10 5.11 18.70
N ASN A 166 10.46 6.27 19.23
CA ASN A 166 9.49 7.29 19.64
C ASN A 166 9.01 8.13 18.47
N GLN A 167 9.87 8.27 17.45
CA GLN A 167 9.63 9.15 16.31
C GLN A 167 10.41 8.66 15.10
N VAL A 168 9.83 8.87 13.90
CA VAL A 168 10.52 8.72 12.61
C VAL A 168 10.36 10.00 11.81
N VAL A 169 11.46 10.48 11.22
CA VAL A 169 11.45 11.68 10.37
C VAL A 169 11.85 11.28 8.96
N PHE A 170 10.99 11.57 8.00
CA PHE A 170 11.27 11.36 6.59
C PHE A 170 11.68 12.70 5.95
N TYR A 171 12.80 12.69 5.24
CA TYR A 171 13.27 13.83 4.45
C TYR A 171 13.01 13.51 2.98
N PRO A 172 12.00 14.13 2.34
CA PRO A 172 11.74 13.92 0.91
C PRO A 172 12.89 14.51 0.11
N THR A 173 13.61 13.67 -0.62
CA THR A 173 14.66 14.06 -1.54
C THR A 173 14.52 13.25 -2.83
N GLU A 174 14.66 13.92 -3.97
CA GLU A 174 14.55 13.27 -5.28
C GLU A 174 15.92 12.78 -5.80
N ASN A 175 17.01 13.23 -5.16
CA ASN A 175 18.38 12.94 -5.60
C ASN A 175 19.05 11.94 -4.66
N VAL A 176 19.16 10.69 -5.11
CA VAL A 176 19.76 9.60 -4.33
C VAL A 176 21.25 9.86 -3.97
N THR A 177 21.98 10.63 -4.78
CA THR A 177 23.37 11.01 -4.46
C THR A 177 23.42 12.00 -3.29
N THR A 178 22.45 12.91 -3.22
CA THR A 178 22.32 13.82 -2.07
C THR A 178 21.94 13.04 -0.82
N GLU A 179 21.01 12.11 -0.93
CA GLU A 179 20.59 11.25 0.16
C GLU A 179 21.75 10.42 0.72
N GLU A 180 22.56 9.80 -0.15
CA GLU A 180 23.77 9.05 0.26
C GLU A 180 24.78 9.94 0.97
N ARG A 181 24.99 11.17 0.51
CA ARG A 181 25.87 12.13 1.19
C ARG A 181 25.37 12.49 2.59
N MET A 182 24.06 12.69 2.74
CA MET A 182 23.44 12.94 4.06
C MET A 182 23.60 11.74 4.99
N PHE A 183 23.47 10.51 4.47
CA PHE A 183 23.74 9.30 5.24
C PHE A 183 25.18 9.23 5.73
N ARG A 184 26.17 9.45 4.85
CA ARG A 184 27.59 9.48 5.21
C ARG A 184 27.93 10.59 6.19
N ALA A 185 27.21 11.69 6.15
CA ALA A 185 27.36 12.79 7.11
C ALA A 185 26.65 12.52 8.45
N GLY A 186 26.05 11.33 8.65
CA GLY A 186 25.34 10.96 9.87
C GLY A 186 23.99 11.66 10.06
N GLN A 187 23.44 12.28 9.02
CA GLN A 187 22.15 12.97 9.07
C GLN A 187 20.96 12.04 8.85
N LEU A 188 21.20 10.89 8.21
CA LEU A 188 20.19 9.85 7.96
C LEU A 188 20.65 8.51 8.54
N HIS A 189 19.69 7.73 9.03
CA HIS A 189 19.92 6.35 9.47
C HIS A 189 19.69 5.31 8.36
N TYR A 190 19.00 5.71 7.30
CA TYR A 190 18.69 4.90 6.14
C TYR A 190 18.67 5.78 4.90
N SER A 191 19.22 5.28 3.79
CA SER A 191 19.21 5.96 2.50
C SER A 191 19.20 4.97 1.35
N GLY A 192 18.80 5.42 0.16
CA GLY A 192 19.13 4.78 -1.09
C GLY A 192 20.61 4.85 -1.39
N ILE A 193 21.10 3.99 -2.29
CA ILE A 193 22.46 4.03 -2.78
C ILE A 193 22.47 4.27 -4.30
N PRO A 194 23.26 5.22 -4.83
CA PRO A 194 23.45 5.38 -6.27
C PRO A 194 24.05 4.12 -6.90
N SER A 195 23.54 3.71 -8.08
CA SER A 195 23.98 2.47 -8.75
C SER A 195 25.48 2.44 -8.99
N ASP A 196 26.10 3.57 -9.35
CA ASP A 196 27.54 3.71 -9.57
C ASP A 196 28.41 3.51 -8.31
N LYS A 197 27.79 3.55 -7.13
CA LYS A 197 28.49 3.37 -5.84
C LYS A 197 28.33 1.98 -5.23
N ILE A 198 27.45 1.15 -5.74
CA ILE A 198 27.19 -0.19 -5.19
C ILE A 198 28.47 -1.01 -5.10
N GLU A 199 29.25 -1.07 -6.18
CA GLU A 199 30.51 -1.81 -6.22
C GLU A 199 31.58 -1.25 -5.29
N VAL A 200 31.60 0.07 -5.06
CA VAL A 200 32.50 0.72 -4.09
C VAL A 200 32.20 0.24 -2.68
N TYR A 201 30.93 0.21 -2.29
CA TYR A 201 30.50 -0.28 -0.96
C TYR A 201 30.75 -1.79 -0.81
N LYS A 202 30.52 -2.59 -1.88
CA LYS A 202 30.85 -4.02 -1.89
C LYS A 202 32.35 -4.27 -1.70
N ALA A 203 33.19 -3.57 -2.46
CA ALA A 203 34.65 -3.70 -2.38
C ALA A 203 35.19 -3.30 -1.01
N ALA A 204 34.62 -2.25 -0.40
CA ALA A 204 34.94 -1.80 0.95
C ALA A 204 34.40 -2.74 2.04
N LYS A 205 33.55 -3.72 1.69
CA LYS A 205 32.83 -4.57 2.66
C LYS A 205 32.10 -3.75 3.71
N ASP A 206 31.49 -2.63 3.29
CA ASP A 206 30.83 -1.72 4.20
C ASP A 206 29.66 -2.41 4.93
N PRO A 207 29.69 -2.46 6.28
CA PRO A 207 28.68 -3.17 7.04
C PRO A 207 27.28 -2.52 6.99
N SER A 208 27.18 -1.29 6.49
CA SER A 208 25.89 -0.60 6.31
C SER A 208 25.16 -1.04 5.03
N LEU A 209 25.89 -1.58 4.03
CA LEU A 209 25.27 -2.04 2.78
C LEU A 209 24.31 -3.21 3.02
N ARG A 210 23.09 -3.06 2.54
CA ARG A 210 22.06 -4.11 2.54
C ARG A 210 21.57 -4.33 1.12
N ILE A 211 21.79 -5.52 0.59
CA ILE A 211 21.26 -5.96 -0.71
C ILE A 211 20.26 -7.08 -0.43
N GLN A 212 19.04 -6.90 -0.86
CA GLN A 212 17.97 -7.86 -0.65
C GLN A 212 17.22 -8.12 -1.96
N PRO A 213 16.72 -9.35 -2.19
CA PRO A 213 15.83 -9.62 -3.31
C PRO A 213 14.60 -8.72 -3.26
N TYR A 214 14.22 -8.17 -4.38
CA TYR A 214 13.02 -7.35 -4.52
C TYR A 214 12.09 -7.96 -5.57
N LEU A 215 10.84 -8.24 -5.17
CA LEU A 215 9.81 -8.71 -6.08
C LEU A 215 9.17 -7.51 -6.78
N GLY A 216 9.74 -7.11 -7.90
CA GLY A 216 9.27 -5.97 -8.66
C GLY A 216 9.54 -6.14 -10.15
N ILE A 217 8.73 -5.49 -10.98
CA ILE A 217 8.90 -5.43 -12.42
C ILE A 217 8.89 -3.96 -12.85
N TYR A 218 9.92 -3.54 -13.54
CA TYR A 218 9.95 -2.26 -14.23
C TYR A 218 9.49 -2.44 -15.68
N PHE A 219 8.50 -1.66 -16.13
CA PHE A 219 7.94 -1.78 -17.47
C PHE A 219 7.45 -0.45 -18.03
N TYR A 220 7.46 -0.33 -19.36
CA TYR A 220 6.80 0.74 -20.07
C TYR A 220 5.36 0.36 -20.41
N ARG A 221 4.41 1.25 -20.10
CA ARG A 221 3.01 1.11 -20.53
C ARG A 221 2.86 1.71 -21.93
N LEU A 222 2.41 0.90 -22.88
CA LEU A 222 2.12 1.33 -24.23
C LEU A 222 0.61 1.58 -24.36
N ASN A 223 0.22 2.84 -24.66
CA ASN A 223 -1.18 3.18 -24.85
C ASN A 223 -1.68 2.62 -26.19
N VAL A 224 -2.31 1.45 -26.15
CA VAL A 224 -2.80 0.74 -27.34
C VAL A 224 -4.01 1.43 -28.03
N ALA A 225 -4.62 2.44 -27.41
CA ALA A 225 -5.64 3.26 -28.06
C ALA A 225 -5.04 4.24 -29.08
N LYS A 226 -3.71 4.47 -29.05
CA LYS A 226 -3.03 5.31 -30.04
C LYS A 226 -2.83 4.53 -31.35
N PRO A 227 -3.21 5.09 -32.53
CA PRO A 227 -3.18 4.37 -33.81
C PRO A 227 -1.85 3.68 -34.11
N HIS A 228 -0.72 4.37 -33.90
CA HIS A 228 0.62 3.85 -34.15
C HIS A 228 1.08 2.76 -33.16
N LEU A 229 0.35 2.56 -32.04
CA LEU A 229 0.63 1.53 -31.05
C LEU A 229 -0.40 0.39 -31.04
N GLN A 230 -1.43 0.45 -31.93
CA GLN A 230 -2.43 -0.63 -32.05
C GLN A 230 -1.84 -1.91 -32.63
N ASP A 231 -0.91 -1.79 -33.58
CA ASP A 231 -0.26 -2.95 -34.16
C ASP A 231 0.72 -3.59 -33.16
N LYS A 232 0.48 -4.86 -32.83
CA LYS A 232 1.35 -5.63 -31.93
C LYS A 232 2.81 -5.74 -32.42
N ARG A 233 3.03 -5.68 -33.76
CA ARG A 233 4.39 -5.76 -34.35
C ARG A 233 5.20 -4.53 -33.98
N VAL A 234 4.59 -3.34 -33.98
CA VAL A 234 5.24 -2.11 -33.55
C VAL A 234 5.63 -2.17 -32.07
N ARG A 235 4.71 -2.62 -31.21
CA ARG A 235 5.01 -2.77 -29.77
C ARG A 235 6.14 -3.80 -29.53
N ARG A 236 6.15 -4.89 -30.28
CA ARG A 236 7.19 -5.92 -30.21
C ARG A 236 8.54 -5.37 -30.69
N ALA A 237 8.56 -4.62 -31.78
CA ALA A 237 9.77 -3.96 -32.30
C ALA A 237 10.37 -3.03 -31.24
N LEU A 238 9.56 -2.17 -30.62
CA LEU A 238 9.99 -1.29 -29.52
C LEU A 238 10.58 -2.10 -28.34
N ALA A 239 9.93 -3.20 -27.95
CA ALA A 239 10.43 -4.06 -26.88
C ALA A 239 11.77 -4.72 -27.22
N MET A 240 12.04 -5.01 -28.49
CA MET A 240 13.28 -5.64 -28.96
C MET A 240 14.47 -4.66 -29.03
N THR A 241 14.23 -3.34 -29.01
CA THR A 241 15.31 -2.33 -29.00
C THR A 241 16.00 -2.23 -27.63
N ILE A 242 15.40 -2.81 -26.58
CA ILE A 242 15.93 -2.73 -25.22
C ILE A 242 16.80 -3.96 -24.94
N ASN A 243 18.10 -3.72 -24.75
CA ASN A 243 19.03 -4.75 -24.28
C ASN A 243 18.90 -4.92 -22.76
N ARG A 244 18.14 -5.94 -22.34
CA ARG A 244 17.87 -6.18 -20.92
C ARG A 244 19.10 -6.68 -20.15
N ASP A 245 19.95 -7.46 -20.80
CA ASP A 245 21.16 -7.98 -20.16
C ASP A 245 22.12 -6.84 -19.84
N GLN A 246 22.25 -5.87 -20.74
CA GLN A 246 23.03 -4.66 -20.49
C GLN A 246 22.43 -3.80 -19.37
N LEU A 247 21.11 -3.66 -19.31
CA LEU A 247 20.45 -2.95 -18.21
C LEU A 247 20.75 -3.60 -16.87
N VAL A 248 20.57 -4.92 -16.78
CA VAL A 248 20.81 -5.67 -15.54
C VAL A 248 22.28 -5.62 -15.11
N SER A 249 23.20 -5.68 -16.08
CA SER A 249 24.64 -5.71 -15.75
C SER A 249 25.26 -4.36 -15.43
N GLN A 250 24.65 -3.25 -15.90
CA GLN A 250 25.26 -1.91 -15.80
C GLN A 250 24.45 -0.90 -14.97
N ILE A 251 23.14 -1.14 -14.77
CA ILE A 251 22.24 -0.16 -14.17
C ILE A 251 21.59 -0.68 -12.89
N THR A 252 21.21 -1.96 -12.83
CA THR A 252 20.52 -2.61 -11.70
C THR A 252 21.40 -3.70 -11.09
#